data_1a4d53ed61e394a79bde372f7ce4bc8a
#
_entry.id   1a4d53ed61e394a79bde372f7ce4bc8a
#
_cell.length_a   1.000
_cell.length_b   1.000
_cell.length_c   1.000
_cell.angle_alpha   90.00
_cell.angle_beta   90.00
_cell.angle_gamma   90.00
#
_symmetry.space_group_name_H-M   'P 1'
#
loop_
_entity.id
_entity.type
_entity.pdbx_description
1 polymer ?
#
loop_
_entity_poly.entity_id
_entity_poly.type
_entity_poly.pdbx_seq_one_letter_code
_entity_poly.pdbx_strand_id
1 'polypeptide(L)'
;LKAAREVTVPLAFSKCESEHRYKNFEMAAYTLQHPNHPGLDTKEWDVSKFMGFSFDDTDVYKTIEGASYILQTYPNKKLKAYIDSVLDVVAAAQEPDGYLYTARTINPKHPHGWSGNKRWVKDEEASHELYNLGHMVDAACAHYQATGSTKFLNIAKRYADCVVKEVGPNPGQATIVPGHQIAEMALARLYTLTGEKKYLDEAKYLLDYRGKTHIRNPYSQSQAPILEQNEAVGHAVRA
;
A
#
# COMPACT_ATOMS: atom_id res chain seq x y z
N LEU A 1 -9.44 22.14 -10.25
CA LEU A 1 -10.23 21.56 -9.17
C LEU A 1 -11.66 21.17 -9.59
N LYS A 2 -12.40 21.99 -10.43
CA LYS A 2 -13.76 21.62 -10.87
C LYS A 2 -13.77 20.28 -11.61
N ALA A 3 -12.94 20.09 -12.61
CA ALA A 3 -12.84 18.82 -13.36
C ALA A 3 -12.48 17.64 -12.45
N ALA A 4 -11.55 17.83 -11.51
CA ALA A 4 -11.19 16.78 -10.55
C ALA A 4 -12.40 16.37 -9.70
N ARG A 5 -13.17 17.32 -9.19
CA ARG A 5 -14.35 17.10 -8.35
C ARG A 5 -15.51 16.46 -9.11
N GLU A 6 -15.80 16.94 -10.31
CA GLU A 6 -17.04 16.62 -11.04
C GLU A 6 -16.88 15.47 -12.03
N VAL A 7 -15.63 15.17 -12.43
CA VAL A 7 -15.33 14.14 -13.44
C VAL A 7 -14.32 13.14 -12.93
N THR A 8 -13.08 13.58 -12.59
CA THR A 8 -11.96 12.64 -12.36
C THR A 8 -12.19 11.72 -11.16
N VAL A 9 -12.52 12.29 -10.00
CA VAL A 9 -12.73 11.50 -8.77
C VAL A 9 -13.93 10.56 -8.88
N PRO A 10 -15.13 11.02 -9.35
CA PRO A 10 -16.25 10.12 -9.58
C PRO A 10 -15.93 8.99 -10.58
N LEU A 11 -15.21 9.30 -11.68
CA LEU A 11 -14.80 8.30 -12.65
C LEU A 11 -13.80 7.30 -12.05
N ALA A 12 -12.84 7.76 -11.25
CA ALA A 12 -11.86 6.89 -10.61
C ALA A 12 -12.54 5.89 -9.65
N PHE A 13 -13.48 6.34 -8.84
CA PHE A 13 -14.28 5.43 -8.00
C PHE A 13 -15.11 4.44 -8.81
N SER A 14 -15.78 4.91 -9.88
CA SER A 14 -16.51 4.03 -10.80
C SER A 14 -15.59 2.99 -11.44
N LYS A 15 -14.34 3.34 -11.74
CA LYS A 15 -13.34 2.40 -12.24
C LYS A 15 -12.90 1.40 -11.16
N CYS A 16 -12.69 1.84 -9.93
CA CYS A 16 -12.41 0.90 -8.84
C CYS A 16 -13.51 -0.16 -8.68
N GLU A 17 -14.78 0.22 -8.88
CA GLU A 17 -15.90 -0.73 -8.90
C GLU A 17 -15.87 -1.66 -10.12
N SER A 18 -15.84 -1.08 -11.32
CA SER A 18 -15.95 -1.85 -12.59
C SER A 18 -14.75 -2.77 -12.82
N GLU A 19 -13.57 -2.41 -12.33
CA GLU A 19 -12.34 -3.21 -12.41
C GLU A 19 -12.14 -4.10 -11.15
N HIS A 20 -13.18 -4.26 -10.36
CA HIS A 20 -13.24 -5.17 -9.21
C HIS A 20 -12.21 -4.91 -8.09
N ARG A 21 -11.71 -3.67 -7.93
CA ARG A 21 -10.71 -3.34 -6.90
C ARG A 21 -11.23 -3.59 -5.48
N TYR A 22 -12.48 -3.21 -5.19
CA TYR A 22 -13.09 -3.50 -3.89
C TYR A 22 -13.31 -4.99 -3.66
N LYS A 23 -13.54 -5.74 -4.73
CA LYS A 23 -13.73 -7.18 -4.68
C LYS A 23 -12.49 -7.92 -4.15
N ASN A 24 -11.28 -7.43 -4.47
CA ASN A 24 -10.05 -7.99 -3.94
C ASN A 24 -10.02 -7.91 -2.40
N PHE A 25 -10.42 -6.77 -1.82
CA PHE A 25 -10.51 -6.62 -0.37
C PHE A 25 -11.60 -7.50 0.23
N GLU A 26 -12.78 -7.60 -0.38
CA GLU A 26 -13.85 -8.50 0.06
C GLU A 26 -13.39 -9.96 0.09
N MET A 27 -12.63 -10.39 -0.92
CA MET A 27 -12.07 -11.73 -0.96
C MET A 27 -11.04 -11.98 0.12
N ALA A 28 -10.15 -11.03 0.33
CA ALA A 28 -9.16 -11.12 1.41
C ALA A 28 -9.85 -11.20 2.77
N ALA A 29 -10.86 -10.34 3.01
CA ALA A 29 -11.67 -10.38 4.22
C ALA A 29 -12.38 -11.73 4.41
N TYR A 30 -12.94 -12.29 3.33
CA TYR A 30 -13.56 -13.61 3.40
C TYR A 30 -12.55 -14.69 3.81
N THR A 31 -11.37 -14.70 3.22
CA THR A 31 -10.29 -15.65 3.57
C THR A 31 -9.90 -15.55 5.05
N LEU A 32 -9.78 -14.32 5.58
CA LEU A 32 -9.47 -14.11 6.99
C LEU A 32 -10.55 -14.65 7.94
N GLN A 33 -11.82 -14.55 7.53
CA GLN A 33 -12.95 -15.08 8.30
C GLN A 33 -13.10 -16.60 8.17
N HIS A 34 -12.57 -17.20 7.11
CA HIS A 34 -12.71 -18.62 6.78
C HIS A 34 -11.34 -19.28 6.51
N PRO A 35 -10.42 -19.35 7.48
CA PRO A 35 -9.03 -19.78 7.26
C PRO A 35 -8.87 -21.20 6.71
N ASN A 36 -9.90 -22.05 6.88
CA ASN A 36 -9.93 -23.42 6.32
C ASN A 36 -10.56 -23.49 4.91
N HIS A 37 -11.19 -22.40 4.46
CA HIS A 37 -11.83 -22.28 3.18
C HIS A 37 -11.42 -20.92 2.58
N PRO A 38 -10.20 -20.82 2.02
CA PRO A 38 -9.81 -19.59 1.36
C PRO A 38 -10.85 -19.24 0.30
N GLY A 39 -11.16 -17.97 0.15
CA GLY A 39 -12.27 -17.45 -0.65
C GLY A 39 -12.26 -17.80 -2.14
N LEU A 40 -11.35 -18.65 -2.53
CA LEU A 40 -11.12 -19.13 -3.87
C LEU A 40 -11.51 -20.58 -4.08
N ASP A 41 -12.06 -21.22 -3.08
CA ASP A 41 -12.59 -22.59 -3.19
C ASP A 41 -13.98 -22.63 -3.85
N THR A 42 -14.53 -21.46 -4.16
CA THR A 42 -15.74 -21.37 -4.97
C THR A 42 -15.38 -21.38 -6.44
N LYS A 43 -16.19 -22.06 -7.26
CA LYS A 43 -16.00 -22.13 -8.72
C LYS A 43 -15.90 -20.76 -9.42
N GLU A 44 -16.23 -19.68 -8.72
CA GLU A 44 -16.20 -18.30 -9.20
C GLU A 44 -14.84 -17.65 -9.04
N TRP A 45 -13.94 -18.23 -8.20
CA TRP A 45 -12.71 -17.58 -7.76
C TRP A 45 -11.51 -18.49 -7.97
N ASP A 46 -11.04 -18.52 -9.16
CA ASP A 46 -9.77 -19.13 -9.48
C ASP A 46 -8.64 -18.19 -9.03
N VAL A 47 -7.72 -18.70 -8.22
CA VAL A 47 -6.51 -17.96 -7.75
C VAL A 47 -5.71 -17.39 -8.92
N SER A 48 -5.75 -18.08 -10.08
CA SER A 48 -5.15 -17.58 -11.31
C SER A 48 -5.86 -16.34 -11.85
N LYS A 49 -7.00 -15.99 -11.30
CA LYS A 49 -7.84 -14.85 -11.68
C LYS A 49 -7.95 -13.80 -10.59
N PHE A 50 -6.92 -13.59 -9.78
CA PHE A 50 -6.78 -12.36 -9.02
C PHE A 50 -7.09 -11.17 -9.95
N MET A 51 -7.97 -10.30 -9.50
CA MET A 51 -8.50 -9.23 -10.33
C MET A 51 -7.47 -8.11 -10.50
N GLY A 52 -6.59 -8.26 -11.49
CA GLY A 52 -5.58 -7.27 -11.86
C GLY A 52 -4.16 -7.62 -11.43
N PHE A 53 -3.35 -6.59 -11.25
CA PHE A 53 -1.95 -6.72 -10.84
C PHE A 53 -1.80 -6.76 -9.32
N SER A 54 -0.67 -7.26 -8.85
CA SER A 54 -0.37 -7.39 -7.42
C SER A 54 -0.38 -6.06 -6.64
N PHE A 55 -0.27 -4.94 -7.33
CA PHE A 55 -0.24 -3.58 -6.76
C PHE A 55 -1.56 -2.82 -6.88
N ASP A 56 -2.61 -3.43 -7.38
CA ASP A 56 -3.87 -2.75 -7.72
C ASP A 56 -4.69 -2.29 -6.50
N ASP A 57 -4.35 -2.75 -5.28
CA ASP A 57 -4.87 -2.16 -4.05
C ASP A 57 -4.63 -0.64 -4.01
N THR A 58 -3.53 -0.18 -4.61
CA THR A 58 -3.17 1.24 -4.66
C THR A 58 -4.15 2.10 -5.46
N ASP A 59 -4.91 1.53 -6.38
CA ASP A 59 -5.92 2.27 -7.14
C ASP A 59 -6.99 2.84 -6.20
N VAL A 60 -7.37 2.05 -5.18
CA VAL A 60 -8.32 2.49 -4.14
C VAL A 60 -7.69 3.59 -3.29
N TYR A 61 -6.45 3.40 -2.85
CA TYR A 61 -5.76 4.37 -1.99
C TYR A 61 -5.55 5.72 -2.69
N LYS A 62 -5.03 5.71 -3.92
CA LYS A 62 -4.81 6.91 -4.74
C LYS A 62 -6.12 7.65 -5.02
N THR A 63 -7.20 6.91 -5.25
CA THR A 63 -8.52 7.51 -5.48
C THR A 63 -9.03 8.19 -4.22
N ILE A 64 -8.89 7.56 -3.04
CA ILE A 64 -9.24 8.17 -1.75
C ILE A 64 -8.36 9.39 -1.47
N GLU A 65 -7.07 9.34 -1.80
CA GLU A 65 -6.17 10.48 -1.63
C GLU A 65 -6.63 11.68 -2.45
N GLY A 66 -6.87 11.49 -3.75
CA GLY A 66 -7.39 12.53 -4.62
C GLY A 66 -8.73 13.10 -4.15
N ALA A 67 -9.64 12.23 -3.67
CA ALA A 67 -10.92 12.62 -3.09
C ALA A 67 -10.74 13.41 -1.79
N SER A 68 -9.73 13.08 -0.99
CA SER A 68 -9.43 13.78 0.27
C SER A 68 -8.98 15.22 0.02
N TYR A 69 -8.13 15.46 -0.98
CA TYR A 69 -7.78 16.82 -1.38
C TYR A 69 -8.99 17.63 -1.88
N ILE A 70 -9.95 16.97 -2.53
CA ILE A 70 -11.21 17.63 -2.89
C ILE A 70 -12.03 17.96 -1.64
N LEU A 71 -12.16 17.03 -0.69
CA LEU A 71 -12.91 17.24 0.56
C LEU A 71 -12.33 18.38 1.40
N GLN A 72 -11.02 18.57 1.39
CA GLN A 72 -10.35 19.64 2.11
C GLN A 72 -10.80 21.02 1.63
N THR A 73 -11.04 21.17 0.32
CA THR A 73 -11.44 22.43 -0.30
C THR A 73 -12.97 22.56 -0.43
N TYR A 74 -13.64 21.45 -0.69
CA TYR A 74 -15.08 21.37 -0.94
C TYR A 74 -15.70 20.26 -0.08
N PRO A 75 -16.06 20.54 1.18
CA PRO A 75 -16.66 19.55 2.07
C PRO A 75 -17.93 18.94 1.45
N ASN A 76 -17.98 17.61 1.43
CA ASN A 76 -19.11 16.86 0.85
C ASN A 76 -19.41 15.63 1.72
N LYS A 77 -20.54 15.67 2.45
CA LYS A 77 -20.94 14.60 3.36
C LYS A 77 -21.21 13.27 2.64
N LYS A 78 -21.74 13.31 1.40
CA LYS A 78 -22.01 12.08 0.63
C LYS A 78 -20.71 11.40 0.18
N LEU A 79 -19.76 12.20 -0.32
CA LEU A 79 -18.45 11.68 -0.70
C LEU A 79 -17.70 11.10 0.51
N LYS A 80 -17.73 11.82 1.65
CA LYS A 80 -17.14 11.30 2.88
C LYS A 80 -17.76 9.99 3.33
N ALA A 81 -19.08 9.88 3.33
CA ALA A 81 -19.78 8.66 3.72
C ALA A 81 -19.48 7.50 2.76
N TYR A 82 -19.34 7.77 1.47
CA TYR A 82 -18.92 6.78 0.49
C TYR A 82 -17.49 6.28 0.77
N ILE A 83 -16.55 7.19 1.01
CA ILE A 83 -15.18 6.81 1.40
C ILE A 83 -15.19 5.98 2.69
N ASP A 84 -15.98 6.38 3.69
CA ASP A 84 -16.09 5.64 4.95
C ASP A 84 -16.56 4.19 4.71
N SER A 85 -17.50 3.96 3.77
CA SER A 85 -17.94 2.60 3.40
C SER A 85 -16.87 1.79 2.68
N VAL A 86 -16.10 2.42 1.78
CA VAL A 86 -14.94 1.76 1.14
C VAL A 86 -13.88 1.39 2.18
N LEU A 87 -13.64 2.25 3.16
CA LEU A 87 -12.69 2.00 4.24
C LEU A 87 -13.14 0.84 5.17
N ASP A 88 -14.44 0.56 5.28
CA ASP A 88 -14.92 -0.63 6.01
C ASP A 88 -14.49 -1.92 5.30
N VAL A 89 -14.57 -1.93 3.97
CA VAL A 89 -14.13 -3.06 3.14
C VAL A 89 -12.62 -3.24 3.24
N VAL A 90 -11.86 -2.14 3.14
CA VAL A 90 -10.40 -2.17 3.30
C VAL A 90 -9.98 -2.68 4.68
N ALA A 91 -10.62 -2.17 5.75
CA ALA A 91 -10.32 -2.59 7.12
C ALA A 91 -10.57 -4.07 7.36
N ALA A 92 -11.64 -4.63 6.76
CA ALA A 92 -11.98 -6.04 6.90
C ALA A 92 -10.93 -6.98 6.26
N ALA A 93 -10.16 -6.49 5.28
CA ALA A 93 -9.11 -7.23 4.59
C ALA A 93 -7.75 -7.19 5.31
N GLN A 94 -7.63 -6.43 6.40
CA GLN A 94 -6.38 -6.30 7.13
C GLN A 94 -6.15 -7.48 8.06
N GLU A 95 -4.99 -8.12 7.95
CA GLU A 95 -4.59 -9.24 8.80
C GLU A 95 -4.44 -8.81 10.28
N PRO A 96 -4.54 -9.74 11.24
CA PRO A 96 -4.48 -9.41 12.67
C PRO A 96 -3.21 -8.68 13.09
N ASP A 97 -2.08 -8.96 12.46
CA ASP A 97 -0.79 -8.32 12.70
C ASP A 97 -0.61 -6.97 11.99
N GLY A 98 -1.62 -6.55 11.23
CA GLY A 98 -1.64 -5.28 10.52
C GLY A 98 -1.25 -5.35 9.05
N TYR A 99 -0.72 -6.47 8.56
CA TYR A 99 -0.40 -6.64 7.15
C TYR A 99 -1.65 -6.44 6.27
N LEU A 100 -1.50 -5.76 5.14
CA LEU A 100 -2.60 -5.57 4.20
C LEU A 100 -2.07 -5.54 2.76
N TYR A 101 -2.27 -6.65 2.07
CA TYR A 101 -1.89 -6.81 0.66
C TYR A 101 -2.74 -7.94 0.07
N THR A 102 -3.79 -7.58 -0.67
CA THR A 102 -4.83 -8.53 -1.09
C THR A 102 -4.30 -9.64 -1.99
N ALA A 103 -3.31 -9.32 -2.84
CA ALA A 103 -2.66 -10.27 -3.74
C ALA A 103 -2.06 -11.51 -3.05
N ARG A 104 -1.83 -11.42 -1.73
CA ARG A 104 -1.39 -12.54 -0.90
C ARG A 104 -2.50 -13.05 0.00
N THR A 105 -3.22 -12.15 0.67
CA THR A 105 -4.20 -12.50 1.71
C THR A 105 -5.39 -13.26 1.15
N ILE A 106 -5.76 -13.06 -0.11
CA ILE A 106 -6.85 -13.79 -0.79
C ILE A 106 -6.64 -15.29 -0.76
N ASN A 107 -5.41 -15.76 -1.03
CA ASN A 107 -5.05 -17.16 -0.84
C ASN A 107 -3.58 -17.28 -0.42
N PRO A 108 -3.29 -17.35 0.88
CA PRO A 108 -1.91 -17.40 1.39
C PRO A 108 -1.12 -18.63 0.95
N LYS A 109 -1.80 -19.73 0.59
CA LYS A 109 -1.16 -20.97 0.10
C LYS A 109 -0.76 -20.86 -1.37
N HIS A 110 -1.53 -20.13 -2.14
CA HIS A 110 -1.33 -19.91 -3.57
C HIS A 110 -1.53 -18.43 -3.90
N PRO A 111 -0.63 -17.55 -3.43
CA PRO A 111 -0.76 -16.11 -3.64
C PRO A 111 -0.54 -15.76 -5.12
N HIS A 112 -0.87 -14.53 -5.49
CA HIS A 112 -0.58 -14.00 -6.81
C HIS A 112 0.88 -14.27 -7.20
N GLY A 113 1.14 -14.69 -8.45
CA GLY A 113 2.45 -15.15 -8.89
C GLY A 113 3.60 -14.17 -8.67
N TRP A 114 3.30 -12.87 -8.64
CA TRP A 114 4.29 -11.83 -8.37
C TRP A 114 4.57 -11.61 -6.87
N SER A 115 3.71 -12.13 -5.98
CA SER A 115 3.88 -11.97 -4.52
C SER A 115 4.98 -12.84 -3.91
N GLY A 116 5.47 -13.83 -4.65
CA GLY A 116 6.42 -14.82 -4.13
C GLY A 116 5.79 -15.76 -3.09
N ASN A 117 6.61 -16.59 -2.47
CA ASN A 117 6.16 -17.62 -1.52
C ASN A 117 6.10 -17.12 -0.06
N LYS A 118 6.67 -15.97 0.25
CA LYS A 118 6.65 -15.31 1.56
C LYS A 118 6.45 -13.81 1.38
N ARG A 119 6.02 -13.12 2.44
CA ARG A 119 5.98 -11.65 2.48
C ARG A 119 7.37 -11.10 2.15
N TRP A 120 7.45 -9.99 1.48
CA TRP A 120 8.63 -9.17 1.19
C TRP A 120 9.63 -9.75 0.19
N VAL A 121 9.63 -11.07 -0.09
CA VAL A 121 10.69 -11.72 -0.89
C VAL A 121 10.76 -11.26 -2.34
N LYS A 122 9.69 -10.67 -2.85
CA LYS A 122 9.59 -10.15 -4.22
C LYS A 122 9.41 -8.64 -4.28
N ASP A 123 9.53 -7.93 -3.17
CA ASP A 123 9.16 -6.50 -3.12
C ASP A 123 10.03 -5.66 -4.04
N GLU A 124 11.33 -5.92 -4.08
CA GLU A 124 12.25 -5.21 -4.97
C GLU A 124 12.04 -5.52 -6.45
N GLU A 125 11.34 -6.61 -6.79
CA GLU A 125 11.18 -7.08 -8.16
C GLU A 125 9.76 -6.90 -8.72
N ALA A 126 8.74 -7.31 -7.95
CA ALA A 126 7.40 -7.49 -8.51
C ALA A 126 6.23 -7.37 -7.54
N SER A 127 6.37 -7.72 -6.24
CA SER A 127 5.21 -7.79 -5.36
C SER A 127 4.65 -6.41 -5.00
N HIS A 128 5.52 -5.40 -4.85
CA HIS A 128 5.09 -4.05 -4.56
C HIS A 128 4.36 -3.91 -3.21
N GLU A 129 4.73 -4.69 -2.19
CA GLU A 129 4.10 -4.65 -0.86
C GLU A 129 4.38 -3.28 -0.19
N LEU A 130 5.64 -2.81 -0.22
CA LEU A 130 6.01 -1.50 0.31
C LEU A 130 5.46 -0.34 -0.54
N TYR A 131 5.27 -0.54 -1.84
CA TYR A 131 4.57 0.42 -2.70
C TYR A 131 3.10 0.57 -2.29
N ASN A 132 2.43 -0.55 -1.99
CA ASN A 132 1.06 -0.55 -1.45
C ASN A 132 0.99 0.17 -0.10
N LEU A 133 1.93 -0.11 0.82
CA LEU A 133 2.05 0.63 2.08
C LEU A 133 2.17 2.13 1.84
N GLY A 134 3.09 2.54 0.97
CA GLY A 134 3.37 3.95 0.72
C GLY A 134 2.11 4.71 0.29
N HIS A 135 1.41 4.23 -0.73
CA HIS A 135 0.18 4.86 -1.18
C HIS A 135 -0.95 4.83 -0.15
N MET A 136 -1.06 3.75 0.63
CA MET A 136 -2.04 3.69 1.72
C MET A 136 -1.76 4.75 2.78
N VAL A 137 -0.52 4.84 3.24
CA VAL A 137 -0.13 5.78 4.30
C VAL A 137 -0.31 7.23 3.83
N ASP A 138 0.09 7.53 2.61
CA ASP A 138 -0.04 8.88 2.05
C ASP A 138 -1.52 9.29 1.92
N ALA A 139 -2.35 8.40 1.39
CA ALA A 139 -3.80 8.60 1.31
C ALA A 139 -4.45 8.76 2.70
N ALA A 140 -4.01 7.98 3.69
CA ALA A 140 -4.54 8.05 5.04
C ALA A 140 -4.18 9.36 5.73
N CYS A 141 -2.95 9.86 5.54
CA CYS A 141 -2.55 11.18 6.02
C CYS A 141 -3.39 12.30 5.37
N ALA A 142 -3.59 12.25 4.05
CA ALA A 142 -4.44 13.21 3.33
C ALA A 142 -5.90 13.17 3.83
N HIS A 143 -6.45 11.97 4.03
CA HIS A 143 -7.81 11.79 4.52
C HIS A 143 -8.00 12.34 5.95
N TYR A 144 -7.04 12.07 6.83
CA TYR A 144 -7.08 12.62 8.20
C TYR A 144 -7.00 14.15 8.19
N GLN A 145 -6.08 14.72 7.41
CA GLN A 145 -5.93 16.18 7.27
C GLN A 145 -7.19 16.84 6.72
N ALA A 146 -7.90 16.19 5.81
CA ALA A 146 -9.11 16.71 5.18
C ALA A 146 -10.37 16.58 6.05
N THR A 147 -10.46 15.53 6.86
CA THR A 147 -11.73 15.14 7.51
C THR A 147 -11.67 15.05 9.03
N GLY A 148 -10.47 14.97 9.61
CA GLY A 148 -10.26 14.67 11.03
C GLY A 148 -10.55 13.20 11.42
N SER A 149 -10.99 12.36 10.46
CA SER A 149 -11.31 10.96 10.73
C SER A 149 -10.04 10.12 10.89
N THR A 150 -9.92 9.42 12.00
CA THR A 150 -8.78 8.53 12.28
C THR A 150 -8.94 7.12 11.68
N LYS A 151 -10.09 6.82 11.05
CA LYS A 151 -10.39 5.47 10.56
C LYS A 151 -9.32 4.95 9.61
N PHE A 152 -9.03 5.66 8.54
CA PHE A 152 -8.01 5.25 7.57
C PHE A 152 -6.59 5.35 8.15
N LEU A 153 -6.33 6.37 8.95
CA LEU A 153 -5.05 6.54 9.63
C LEU A 153 -4.72 5.33 10.53
N ASN A 154 -5.70 4.80 11.25
CA ASN A 154 -5.50 3.62 12.11
C ASN A 154 -5.21 2.35 11.29
N ILE A 155 -5.85 2.15 10.14
CA ILE A 155 -5.57 1.04 9.22
C ILE A 155 -4.12 1.16 8.70
N ALA A 156 -3.75 2.33 8.21
CA ALA A 156 -2.42 2.59 7.67
C ALA A 156 -1.31 2.47 8.73
N LYS A 157 -1.54 2.95 9.95
CA LYS A 157 -0.61 2.80 11.07
C LYS A 157 -0.37 1.33 11.41
N ARG A 158 -1.40 0.50 11.46
CA ARG A 158 -1.24 -0.94 11.70
C ARG A 158 -0.38 -1.61 10.63
N TYR A 159 -0.54 -1.22 9.36
CA TYR A 159 0.31 -1.77 8.31
C TYR A 159 1.74 -1.22 8.40
N ALA A 160 1.92 0.05 8.67
CA ALA A 160 3.24 0.63 8.91
C ALA A 160 3.95 -0.02 10.13
N ASP A 161 3.22 -0.31 11.20
CA ASP A 161 3.75 -1.02 12.38
C ASP A 161 4.19 -2.46 12.04
N CYS A 162 3.43 -3.16 11.20
CA CYS A 162 3.82 -4.47 10.67
C CYS A 162 5.13 -4.37 9.89
N VAL A 163 5.28 -3.37 9.02
CA VAL A 163 6.51 -3.15 8.26
C VAL A 163 7.68 -2.84 9.17
N VAL A 164 7.56 -1.90 10.09
CA VAL A 164 8.61 -1.57 11.08
C VAL A 164 9.08 -2.81 11.88
N LYS A 165 8.16 -3.74 12.12
CA LYS A 165 8.48 -4.99 12.82
C LYS A 165 9.19 -6.02 11.93
N GLU A 166 8.77 -6.13 10.66
CA GLU A 166 9.18 -7.23 9.79
C GLU A 166 10.28 -6.86 8.79
N VAL A 167 10.45 -5.58 8.48
CA VAL A 167 11.47 -5.06 7.55
C VAL A 167 12.50 -4.24 8.32
N GLY A 168 13.76 -4.34 7.97
CA GLY A 168 14.80 -3.58 8.63
C GLY A 168 16.15 -4.30 8.73
N PRO A 169 17.11 -3.71 9.47
CA PRO A 169 18.47 -4.24 9.57
C PRO A 169 18.66 -5.27 10.68
N ASN A 170 17.66 -5.52 11.53
CA ASN A 170 17.82 -6.36 12.70
C ASN A 170 17.70 -7.85 12.39
N PRO A 171 18.32 -8.75 13.18
CA PRO A 171 18.13 -10.18 13.00
C PRO A 171 16.66 -10.58 12.98
N GLY A 172 16.28 -11.35 11.95
CA GLY A 172 14.90 -11.81 11.75
C GLY A 172 14.02 -10.89 10.92
N GLN A 173 14.47 -9.66 10.64
CA GLN A 173 13.78 -8.78 9.69
C GLN A 173 14.18 -9.05 8.24
N ALA A 174 13.31 -8.74 7.31
CA ALA A 174 13.62 -8.74 5.89
C ALA A 174 14.48 -7.52 5.55
N THR A 175 15.68 -7.78 5.03
CA THR A 175 16.62 -6.72 4.64
C THR A 175 16.40 -6.37 3.18
N ILE A 176 15.41 -5.54 2.91
CA ILE A 176 14.92 -5.14 1.58
C ILE A 176 14.69 -3.64 1.50
N VAL A 177 14.50 -3.14 0.30
CA VAL A 177 14.00 -1.80 0.00
C VAL A 177 12.87 -1.89 -1.03
N PRO A 178 11.98 -0.88 -1.11
CA PRO A 178 10.91 -0.92 -2.11
C PRO A 178 11.46 -0.85 -3.54
N GLY A 179 10.89 -1.66 -4.42
CA GLY A 179 11.20 -1.59 -5.85
C GLY A 179 10.82 -0.25 -6.48
N HIS A 180 9.78 0.38 -5.96
CA HIS A 180 9.38 1.76 -6.27
C HIS A 180 9.36 2.62 -5.02
N GLN A 181 9.95 3.81 -5.11
CA GLN A 181 10.00 4.77 -4.01
C GLN A 181 8.62 5.41 -3.79
N ILE A 182 8.05 5.20 -2.63
CA ILE A 182 6.90 5.92 -2.09
C ILE A 182 6.79 5.68 -0.58
N ALA A 183 7.18 4.50 -0.11
CA ALA A 183 7.12 4.15 1.30
C ALA A 183 7.92 5.12 2.17
N GLU A 184 9.11 5.52 1.71
CA GLU A 184 10.01 6.42 2.42
C GLU A 184 9.37 7.78 2.68
N MET A 185 8.79 8.37 1.64
CA MET A 185 8.11 9.67 1.74
C MET A 185 6.86 9.56 2.62
N ALA A 186 6.06 8.52 2.42
CA ALA A 186 4.82 8.32 3.15
C ALA A 186 5.07 8.10 4.65
N LEU A 187 6.08 7.30 5.02
CA LEU A 187 6.47 7.08 6.40
C LEU A 187 7.00 8.37 7.05
N ALA A 188 7.78 9.18 6.33
CA ALA A 188 8.20 10.49 6.82
C ALA A 188 7.01 11.43 7.04
N ARG A 189 6.01 11.41 6.16
CA ARG A 189 4.76 12.14 6.33
C ARG A 189 3.96 11.64 7.54
N LEU A 190 3.90 10.33 7.74
CA LEU A 190 3.24 9.72 8.89
C LEU A 190 3.92 10.14 10.20
N TYR A 191 5.26 10.16 10.24
CA TYR A 191 6.00 10.72 11.37
C TYR A 191 5.64 12.18 11.63
N THR A 192 5.62 13.01 10.60
CA THR A 192 5.26 14.43 10.74
C THR A 192 3.86 14.62 11.34
N LEU A 193 2.94 13.72 11.01
CA LEU A 193 1.56 13.78 11.50
C LEU A 193 1.40 13.23 12.92
N THR A 194 2.16 12.18 13.27
CA THR A 194 1.96 11.42 14.52
C THR A 194 3.01 11.69 15.59
N GLY A 195 4.19 12.16 15.21
CA GLY A 195 5.36 12.28 16.09
C GLY A 195 6.04 10.95 16.44
N GLU A 196 5.58 9.83 15.89
CA GLU A 196 6.11 8.50 16.20
C GLU A 196 7.41 8.23 15.45
N LYS A 197 8.53 8.36 16.14
CA LYS A 197 9.89 8.29 15.59
C LYS A 197 10.19 7.01 14.81
N LYS A 198 9.55 5.88 15.14
CA LYS A 198 9.73 4.60 14.45
C LYS A 198 9.49 4.70 12.95
N TYR A 199 8.55 5.54 12.50
CA TYR A 199 8.26 5.73 11.08
C TYR A 199 9.36 6.52 10.36
N LEU A 200 9.95 7.51 11.04
CA LEU A 200 11.09 8.24 10.51
C LEU A 200 12.34 7.35 10.43
N ASP A 201 12.56 6.51 11.44
CA ASP A 201 13.69 5.59 11.49
C ASP A 201 13.57 4.55 10.37
N GLU A 202 12.36 4.04 10.10
CA GLU A 202 12.10 3.12 9.01
C GLU A 202 12.30 3.79 7.64
N ALA A 203 11.76 5.00 7.44
CA ALA A 203 11.99 5.77 6.23
C ALA A 203 13.49 5.97 5.96
N LYS A 204 14.24 6.32 7.01
CA LYS A 204 15.69 6.47 6.93
C LYS A 204 16.39 5.16 6.57
N TYR A 205 15.98 4.05 7.18
CA TYR A 205 16.54 2.73 6.84
C TYR A 205 16.36 2.40 5.36
N LEU A 206 15.14 2.54 4.85
CA LEU A 206 14.83 2.24 3.44
C LEU A 206 15.66 3.11 2.48
N LEU A 207 15.85 4.38 2.82
CA LEU A 207 16.71 5.30 2.06
C LEU A 207 18.19 4.91 2.15
N ASP A 208 18.72 4.71 3.32
CA ASP A 208 20.15 4.42 3.56
C ASP A 208 20.56 3.04 3.02
N TYR A 209 19.62 2.11 2.91
CA TYR A 209 19.88 0.76 2.43
C TYR A 209 19.72 0.60 0.93
N ARG A 210 19.10 1.56 0.27
CA ARG A 210 18.94 1.56 -1.19
C ARG A 210 20.31 1.47 -1.89
N GLY A 211 20.37 0.60 -2.92
CA GLY A 211 21.62 0.32 -3.65
C GLY A 211 22.54 -0.71 -2.98
N LYS A 212 22.24 -1.15 -1.76
CA LYS A 212 23.03 -2.16 -1.02
C LYS A 212 22.46 -3.57 -1.11
N THR A 213 21.31 -3.74 -1.74
CA THR A 213 20.68 -5.04 -1.92
C THR A 213 21.41 -5.86 -2.98
N HIS A 214 21.33 -7.21 -2.86
CA HIS A 214 21.95 -8.12 -3.81
C HIS A 214 21.09 -8.46 -5.02
N ILE A 215 19.86 -8.00 -5.03
CA ILE A 215 18.91 -8.25 -6.11
C ILE A 215 19.26 -7.34 -7.27
N ARG A 216 19.56 -7.91 -8.42
CA ARG A 216 19.88 -7.19 -9.65
C ARG A 216 18.81 -7.43 -10.68
N ASN A 217 17.76 -6.63 -10.61
CA ASN A 217 16.73 -6.60 -11.63
C ASN A 217 16.86 -5.31 -12.44
N PRO A 218 17.09 -5.34 -13.76
CA PRO A 218 17.26 -4.14 -14.58
C PRO A 218 16.01 -3.25 -14.61
N TYR A 219 14.88 -3.77 -14.16
CA TYR A 219 13.62 -3.02 -14.05
C TYR A 219 13.37 -2.47 -12.63
N SER A 220 14.15 -2.89 -11.63
CA SER A 220 14.01 -2.42 -10.26
C SER A 220 14.85 -1.16 -10.04
N GLN A 221 14.22 -0.13 -9.54
CA GLN A 221 14.90 1.11 -9.15
C GLN A 221 15.81 0.92 -7.92
N SER A 222 15.61 -0.16 -7.17
CA SER A 222 16.46 -0.50 -6.01
C SER A 222 17.92 -0.78 -6.37
N GLN A 223 18.21 -0.97 -7.65
CA GLN A 223 19.48 -1.52 -8.12
C GLN A 223 20.34 -0.62 -8.97
N ALA A 224 19.90 0.56 -9.28
CA ALA A 224 20.78 1.43 -10.04
C ALA A 224 22.02 1.73 -9.21
N PRO A 225 23.24 1.31 -9.61
CA PRO A 225 24.48 1.61 -8.89
C PRO A 225 24.71 3.12 -8.73
N ILE A 226 24.08 3.89 -9.61
CA ILE A 226 24.04 5.35 -9.58
C ILE A 226 23.10 5.92 -8.52
N LEU A 227 22.37 5.08 -7.82
CA LEU A 227 21.48 5.44 -6.72
C LEU A 227 22.09 5.11 -5.36
N GLU A 228 23.39 4.88 -5.30
CA GLU A 228 24.10 4.85 -4.04
C GLU A 228 23.94 6.21 -3.40
N GLN A 229 23.27 6.23 -2.27
CA GLN A 229 22.88 7.45 -1.56
C GLN A 229 24.06 8.24 -1.00
N ASN A 230 25.26 7.67 -1.10
CA ASN A 230 26.52 8.27 -0.68
C ASN A 230 27.24 8.99 -1.82
N GLU A 231 26.70 8.97 -3.04
CA GLU A 231 27.26 9.74 -4.14
C GLU A 231 26.90 11.22 -4.02
N ALA A 232 27.78 12.05 -4.58
CA ALA A 232 27.64 13.50 -4.52
C ALA A 232 26.28 13.98 -5.07
N VAL A 233 25.75 15.01 -4.46
CA VAL A 233 24.55 15.73 -4.89
C VAL A 233 24.62 16.04 -6.38
N GLY A 234 23.78 15.43 -7.17
CA GLY A 234 23.77 15.51 -8.64
C GLY A 234 23.54 14.17 -9.34
N HIS A 235 23.77 13.06 -8.64
CA HIS A 235 23.35 11.72 -9.06
C HIS A 235 22.02 11.38 -8.40
N ALA A 236 21.15 12.35 -8.45
CA ALA A 236 19.90 12.29 -7.74
C ALA A 236 19.08 11.06 -8.11
N VAL A 237 18.50 10.52 -7.09
CA VAL A 237 17.41 9.58 -7.08
C VAL A 237 16.54 9.78 -8.33
N ARG A 238 16.49 8.80 -9.18
CA ARG A 238 15.46 8.73 -10.22
C ARG A 238 14.14 8.40 -9.50
N ALA A 239 13.30 9.40 -9.44
CA ALA A 239 11.90 9.21 -9.06
C ALA A 239 11.16 8.43 -10.13
#